data_30b1e3453c1bd6d3829ef0686b8262fb
#
_entry.id   30b1e3453c1bd6d3829ef0686b8262fb
#
_cell.length_a   1.000
_cell.length_b   1.000
_cell.length_c   1.000
_cell.angle_alpha   90.00
_cell.angle_beta   90.00
_cell.angle_gamma   90.00
#
_symmetry.space_group_name_H-M   'P 1'
#
loop_
_entity.id
_entity.type
_entity.pdbx_description
1 polymer ?
#
loop_
_entity_poly.entity_id
_entity_poly.type
_entity_poly.pdbx_seq_one_letter_code
_entity_poly.pdbx_strand_id
1 'polypeptide(L)'
;MKERKLLWQGLVALALIPCVLLIYLTGRRVRLPYADEMESAARLHGQVVAAVKAERLRRGYELVPEDRLALGLMGNQISAITTSLGSEEAKRTSQLSDFAALAVRYLHEAGVRPGDRIGACFSASFPGVDLAVLCAAEIMGLDIEYSVSIGSSNYGANLPGYVLPEMILTANRAGLLSTLPQLITMGGDGDAGENMMAYMLEDEEDIREIEEMQARLNEEGLFLTHYSQGFEADVLDRMARMGDIAAFVNVGGNILGMGDTDAAVNFGQGLMAPADPRIGPKSGLVERYLSLGVPVIHLLNIKQLCAETGIPYDPVTLPEPGISGVYYHRDYSRLAIGLVFAGAAIAILAIQLLSRQKREA
;
A
#
# COMPACT_ATOMS: atom_id res chain seq x y z
N MET A 1 -43.53 -10.38 -28.38
CA MET A 1 -42.43 -9.46 -28.74
C MET A 1 -41.36 -9.37 -27.66
N LYS A 2 -41.67 -9.24 -26.37
CA LYS A 2 -40.69 -9.17 -25.28
C LYS A 2 -39.82 -10.42 -25.16
N GLU A 3 -40.40 -11.62 -25.20
CA GLU A 3 -39.68 -12.90 -25.07
C GLU A 3 -38.65 -13.15 -26.20
N ARG A 4 -39.01 -12.79 -27.45
CA ARG A 4 -38.07 -12.88 -28.60
C ARG A 4 -36.88 -11.92 -28.43
N LYS A 5 -37.10 -10.72 -27.88
CA LYS A 5 -36.04 -9.75 -27.65
C LYS A 5 -35.06 -10.27 -26.54
N LEU A 6 -35.62 -10.89 -25.53
CA LEU A 6 -34.85 -11.53 -24.44
C LEU A 6 -34.00 -12.71 -24.97
N LEU A 7 -34.56 -13.55 -25.81
CA LEU A 7 -33.87 -14.66 -26.46
C LEU A 7 -32.69 -14.21 -27.34
N TRP A 8 -32.88 -13.12 -28.12
CA TRP A 8 -31.81 -12.56 -28.92
C TRP A 8 -30.70 -11.90 -28.08
N GLN A 9 -31.05 -11.21 -27.00
CA GLN A 9 -30.08 -10.66 -26.07
C GLN A 9 -29.27 -11.77 -25.41
N GLY A 10 -29.91 -12.88 -25.05
CA GLY A 10 -29.23 -14.06 -24.50
C GLY A 10 -28.25 -14.70 -25.49
N LEU A 11 -28.63 -14.82 -26.76
CA LEU A 11 -27.77 -15.38 -27.81
C LEU A 11 -26.56 -14.49 -28.12
N VAL A 12 -26.73 -13.16 -28.12
CA VAL A 12 -25.63 -12.21 -28.29
C VAL A 12 -24.68 -12.28 -27.07
N ALA A 13 -25.20 -12.32 -25.86
CA ALA A 13 -24.38 -12.48 -24.65
C ALA A 13 -23.60 -13.79 -24.67
N LEU A 14 -24.25 -14.91 -25.07
CA LEU A 14 -23.62 -16.23 -25.19
C LEU A 14 -22.50 -16.26 -26.25
N ALA A 15 -22.65 -15.52 -27.33
CA ALA A 15 -21.63 -15.40 -28.38
C ALA A 15 -20.45 -14.50 -27.97
N LEU A 16 -20.65 -13.54 -27.06
CA LEU A 16 -19.58 -12.66 -26.57
C LEU A 16 -18.68 -13.35 -25.53
N ILE A 17 -19.20 -14.31 -24.78
CA ILE A 17 -18.42 -15.03 -23.76
C ILE A 17 -17.16 -15.70 -24.34
N PRO A 18 -17.23 -16.55 -25.41
CA PRO A 18 -16.04 -17.16 -25.98
C PRO A 18 -15.08 -16.12 -26.58
N CYS A 19 -15.59 -14.99 -27.05
CA CYS A 19 -14.78 -13.89 -27.57
C CYS A 19 -13.94 -13.24 -26.46
N VAL A 20 -14.55 -12.94 -25.34
CA VAL A 20 -13.86 -12.40 -24.15
C VAL A 20 -12.85 -13.45 -23.63
N LEU A 21 -13.26 -14.71 -23.57
CA LEU A 21 -12.38 -15.81 -23.16
C LEU A 21 -11.17 -15.94 -24.09
N LEU A 22 -11.37 -15.84 -25.40
CA LEU A 22 -10.28 -15.89 -26.39
C LEU A 22 -9.30 -14.72 -26.19
N ILE A 23 -9.79 -13.50 -26.00
CA ILE A 23 -8.94 -12.34 -25.70
C ILE A 23 -8.13 -12.62 -24.43
N TYR A 24 -8.80 -13.10 -23.37
CA TYR A 24 -8.16 -13.40 -22.10
C TYR A 24 -7.07 -14.48 -22.23
N LEU A 25 -7.34 -15.56 -22.96
CA LEU A 25 -6.41 -16.68 -23.16
C LEU A 25 -5.26 -16.34 -24.10
N THR A 26 -5.43 -15.38 -25.03
CA THR A 26 -4.37 -14.93 -25.94
C THR A 26 -3.51 -13.80 -25.39
N GLY A 27 -3.89 -13.24 -24.24
CA GLY A 27 -3.10 -12.22 -23.54
C GLY A 27 -1.72 -12.78 -23.16
N ARG A 28 -0.66 -12.07 -23.59
CA ARG A 28 0.73 -12.40 -23.27
C ARG A 28 1.14 -11.68 -22.00
N ARG A 29 1.87 -12.38 -21.12
CA ARG A 29 2.51 -11.78 -19.95
C ARG A 29 3.80 -11.10 -20.43
N VAL A 30 3.85 -9.77 -20.33
CA VAL A 30 4.99 -8.96 -20.76
C VAL A 30 5.60 -8.29 -19.54
N ARG A 31 6.92 -8.35 -19.44
CA ARG A 31 7.66 -7.72 -18.36
C ARG A 31 7.56 -6.20 -18.47
N LEU A 32 7.35 -5.51 -17.36
CA LEU A 32 7.25 -4.04 -17.32
C LEU A 32 8.60 -3.40 -17.71
N PRO A 33 8.60 -2.22 -18.36
CA PRO A 33 9.83 -1.56 -18.81
C PRO A 33 10.81 -1.25 -17.66
N TYR A 34 10.29 -1.00 -16.47
CA TYR A 34 11.03 -0.67 -15.25
C TYR A 34 11.17 -1.86 -14.29
N ALA A 35 10.99 -3.10 -14.77
CA ALA A 35 11.06 -4.29 -13.93
C ALA A 35 12.45 -4.54 -13.32
N ASP A 36 13.53 -4.09 -13.95
CA ASP A 36 14.89 -4.20 -13.38
C ASP A 36 15.07 -3.30 -12.16
N GLU A 37 14.46 -2.12 -12.19
CA GLU A 37 14.42 -1.18 -11.06
C GLU A 37 13.55 -1.73 -9.93
N MET A 38 12.39 -2.33 -10.28
CA MET A 38 11.52 -3.05 -9.33
C MET A 38 12.26 -4.19 -8.63
N GLU A 39 13.04 -5.00 -9.36
CA GLU A 39 13.85 -6.07 -8.77
C GLU A 39 14.96 -5.52 -7.87
N SER A 40 15.57 -4.40 -8.24
CA SER A 40 16.59 -3.74 -7.43
C SER A 40 16.02 -3.26 -6.11
N ALA A 41 14.83 -2.65 -6.12
CA ALA A 41 14.12 -2.24 -4.91
C ALA A 41 13.72 -3.44 -4.03
N ALA A 42 13.25 -4.54 -4.64
CA ALA A 42 12.94 -5.76 -3.91
C ALA A 42 14.18 -6.41 -3.27
N ARG A 43 15.31 -6.40 -3.95
CA ARG A 43 16.59 -6.90 -3.38
C ARG A 43 17.07 -6.02 -2.23
N LEU A 44 17.00 -4.69 -2.37
CA LEU A 44 17.33 -3.75 -1.30
C LEU A 44 16.41 -3.96 -0.09
N HIS A 45 15.11 -4.12 -0.31
CA HIS A 45 14.16 -4.41 0.76
C HIS A 45 14.52 -5.72 1.50
N GLY A 46 14.88 -6.78 0.79
CA GLY A 46 15.37 -8.02 1.41
C GLY A 46 16.59 -7.82 2.30
N GLN A 47 17.53 -6.94 1.91
CA GLN A 47 18.69 -6.59 2.73
C GLN A 47 18.28 -5.77 3.96
N VAL A 48 17.35 -4.81 3.82
CA VAL A 48 16.80 -4.02 4.92
C VAL A 48 16.10 -4.92 5.93
N VAL A 49 15.23 -5.82 5.48
CA VAL A 49 14.54 -6.81 6.34
C VAL A 49 15.54 -7.67 7.10
N ALA A 50 16.59 -8.15 6.42
CA ALA A 50 17.64 -8.95 7.08
C ALA A 50 18.40 -8.16 8.16
N ALA A 51 18.73 -6.88 7.90
CA ALA A 51 19.39 -6.01 8.87
C ALA A 51 18.50 -5.73 10.09
N VAL A 52 17.21 -5.41 9.85
CA VAL A 52 16.21 -5.17 10.91
C VAL A 52 16.01 -6.42 11.75
N LYS A 53 15.87 -7.60 11.14
CA LYS A 53 15.79 -8.88 11.85
C LYS A 53 17.02 -9.13 12.71
N ALA A 54 18.21 -8.92 12.16
CA ALA A 54 19.46 -9.14 12.90
C ALA A 54 19.54 -8.24 14.14
N GLU A 55 19.16 -6.96 14.03
CA GLU A 55 19.13 -6.01 15.12
C GLU A 55 18.07 -6.39 16.18
N ARG A 56 16.87 -6.82 15.76
CA ARG A 56 15.82 -7.33 16.66
C ARG A 56 16.35 -8.47 17.53
N LEU A 57 16.99 -9.47 16.92
CA LEU A 57 17.55 -10.62 17.62
C LEU A 57 18.73 -10.21 18.52
N ARG A 58 19.58 -9.26 18.09
CA ARG A 58 20.68 -8.71 18.90
C ARG A 58 20.15 -7.99 20.16
N ARG A 59 18.99 -7.35 20.07
CA ARG A 59 18.30 -6.73 21.23
C ARG A 59 17.63 -7.76 22.14
N GLY A 60 17.63 -9.04 21.80
CA GLY A 60 17.05 -10.12 22.60
C GLY A 60 15.57 -10.37 22.34
N TYR A 61 14.98 -9.79 21.28
CA TYR A 61 13.57 -9.98 20.94
C TYR A 61 13.41 -11.14 19.94
N GLU A 62 12.83 -12.24 20.42
CA GLU A 62 12.53 -13.41 19.59
C GLU A 62 11.48 -13.12 18.51
N LEU A 63 11.46 -13.96 17.49
CA LEU A 63 10.43 -13.91 16.45
C LEU A 63 9.14 -14.55 16.97
N VAL A 64 8.00 -13.95 16.62
CA VAL A 64 6.71 -14.52 16.97
C VAL A 64 6.41 -15.78 16.13
N PRO A 65 5.73 -16.79 16.69
CA PRO A 65 5.43 -18.03 15.95
C PRO A 65 4.61 -17.82 14.65
N GLU A 66 3.82 -16.76 14.61
CA GLU A 66 3.00 -16.36 13.48
C GLU A 66 3.84 -15.87 12.28
N ASP A 67 5.09 -15.43 12.50
CA ASP A 67 6.01 -15.05 11.44
C ASP A 67 6.64 -16.28 10.76
N ARG A 68 5.81 -17.04 10.05
CA ARG A 68 6.18 -18.33 9.44
C ARG A 68 7.35 -18.27 8.46
N LEU A 69 7.56 -17.14 7.80
CA LEU A 69 8.69 -16.90 6.92
C LEU A 69 9.92 -16.41 7.68
N ALA A 70 9.79 -16.19 8.98
CA ALA A 70 10.84 -15.72 9.87
C ALA A 70 11.56 -14.45 9.36
N LEU A 71 10.80 -13.50 8.81
CA LEU A 71 11.33 -12.25 8.28
C LEU A 71 11.63 -11.23 9.38
N GLY A 72 10.96 -11.32 10.54
CA GLY A 72 11.32 -10.57 11.73
C GLY A 72 10.70 -9.18 11.86
N LEU A 73 9.77 -8.82 10.98
CA LEU A 73 9.08 -7.53 11.04
C LEU A 73 7.74 -7.59 11.81
N MET A 74 7.20 -8.77 12.07
CA MET A 74 6.00 -8.93 12.87
C MET A 74 6.30 -8.69 14.36
N GLY A 75 5.55 -7.77 14.97
CA GLY A 75 5.56 -7.54 16.41
C GLY A 75 4.67 -8.53 17.18
N ASN A 76 4.20 -8.12 18.35
CA ASN A 76 3.39 -8.94 19.24
C ASN A 76 1.92 -8.96 18.81
N GLN A 77 1.18 -9.96 19.30
CA GLN A 77 -0.27 -9.98 19.15
C GLN A 77 -0.90 -8.77 19.83
N ILE A 78 -0.50 -8.46 21.04
CA ILE A 78 -0.88 -7.26 21.80
C ILE A 78 0.34 -6.75 22.53
N SER A 79 0.48 -5.45 22.68
CA SER A 79 1.50 -4.76 23.46
C SER A 79 0.97 -3.41 23.94
N ALA A 80 1.73 -2.72 24.76
CA ALA A 80 1.44 -1.38 25.27
C ALA A 80 1.03 -0.38 24.17
N ILE A 81 1.67 -0.44 23.01
CA ILE A 81 1.49 0.48 21.88
C ILE A 81 0.55 -0.05 20.77
N THR A 82 -0.19 -1.13 21.03
CA THR A 82 -1.19 -1.64 20.06
C THR A 82 -2.41 -0.74 20.04
N THR A 83 -2.81 -0.28 18.82
CA THR A 83 -3.93 0.66 18.63
C THR A 83 -5.16 0.03 17.98
N SER A 84 -5.00 -1.08 17.28
CA SER A 84 -6.10 -1.76 16.57
C SER A 84 -5.75 -3.21 16.25
N LEU A 85 -6.74 -3.95 15.73
CA LEU A 85 -6.57 -5.33 15.29
C LEU A 85 -6.60 -5.42 13.75
N GLY A 86 -5.80 -6.30 13.18
CA GLY A 86 -5.72 -6.56 11.75
C GLY A 86 -5.54 -8.04 11.45
N SER A 87 -5.65 -8.41 10.16
CA SER A 87 -5.46 -9.79 9.70
C SER A 87 -4.00 -10.21 9.82
N GLU A 88 -3.75 -11.33 10.49
CA GLU A 88 -2.45 -11.95 10.64
C GLU A 88 -1.81 -12.31 9.28
N GLU A 89 -2.60 -12.85 8.35
CA GLU A 89 -2.16 -13.20 7.00
C GLU A 89 -1.70 -11.94 6.23
N ALA A 90 -2.40 -10.82 6.40
CA ALA A 90 -2.00 -9.55 5.81
C ALA A 90 -0.67 -9.07 6.40
N LYS A 91 -0.43 -9.26 7.70
CA LYS A 91 0.82 -8.93 8.35
C LYS A 91 1.99 -9.74 7.83
N ARG A 92 1.82 -11.07 7.70
CA ARG A 92 2.82 -11.94 7.08
C ARG A 92 3.12 -11.53 5.65
N THR A 93 2.07 -11.31 4.87
CA THR A 93 2.19 -10.94 3.46
C THR A 93 2.89 -9.60 3.26
N SER A 94 2.60 -8.61 4.12
CA SER A 94 3.16 -7.26 4.01
C SER A 94 4.68 -7.18 4.17
N GLN A 95 5.33 -8.24 4.66
CA GLN A 95 6.78 -8.33 4.79
C GLN A 95 7.50 -8.70 3.47
N LEU A 96 6.74 -9.09 2.42
CA LEU A 96 7.33 -9.57 1.16
C LEU A 96 8.02 -8.43 0.40
N SER A 97 9.18 -8.71 -0.18
CA SER A 97 9.95 -7.75 -0.97
C SER A 97 9.23 -7.31 -2.25
N ASP A 98 8.22 -8.05 -2.70
CA ASP A 98 7.37 -7.67 -3.82
C ASP A 98 6.62 -6.35 -3.60
N PHE A 99 6.42 -5.91 -2.34
CA PHE A 99 5.85 -4.59 -2.05
C PHE A 99 6.79 -3.44 -2.42
N ALA A 100 8.11 -3.64 -2.38
CA ALA A 100 9.05 -2.63 -2.90
C ALA A 100 8.95 -2.54 -4.43
N ALA A 101 8.82 -3.67 -5.11
CA ALA A 101 8.53 -3.69 -6.54
C ALA A 101 7.20 -3.01 -6.87
N LEU A 102 6.16 -3.24 -6.05
CA LEU A 102 4.85 -2.59 -6.21
C LEU A 102 4.93 -1.07 -6.02
N ALA A 103 5.69 -0.61 -5.03
CA ALA A 103 5.90 0.82 -4.80
C ALA A 103 6.59 1.49 -6.01
N VAL A 104 7.66 0.91 -6.55
CA VAL A 104 8.31 1.36 -7.80
C VAL A 104 7.31 1.41 -8.94
N ARG A 105 6.52 0.34 -9.12
CA ARG A 105 5.50 0.28 -10.17
C ARG A 105 4.51 1.43 -10.08
N TYR A 106 3.92 1.66 -8.91
CA TYR A 106 2.92 2.71 -8.74
C TYR A 106 3.50 4.11 -8.86
N LEU A 107 4.75 4.32 -8.42
CA LEU A 107 5.45 5.59 -8.61
C LEU A 107 5.69 5.89 -10.10
N HIS A 108 6.12 4.91 -10.90
CA HIS A 108 6.21 5.06 -12.35
C HIS A 108 4.84 5.30 -13.02
N GLU A 109 3.82 4.56 -12.62
CA GLU A 109 2.45 4.72 -13.13
C GLU A 109 1.85 6.09 -12.73
N ALA A 110 2.26 6.65 -11.57
CA ALA A 110 1.93 8.01 -11.14
C ALA A 110 2.70 9.10 -11.92
N GLY A 111 3.68 8.73 -12.74
CA GLY A 111 4.50 9.66 -13.52
C GLY A 111 5.69 10.27 -12.77
N VAL A 112 6.02 9.74 -11.59
CA VAL A 112 7.17 10.18 -10.77
C VAL A 112 8.49 9.85 -11.49
N ARG A 113 9.46 10.77 -11.38
CA ARG A 113 10.77 10.68 -12.04
C ARG A 113 11.91 10.82 -11.03
N PRO A 114 13.11 10.33 -11.34
CA PRO A 114 14.29 10.56 -10.50
C PRO A 114 14.49 12.05 -10.18
N GLY A 115 14.72 12.34 -8.90
CA GLY A 115 14.87 13.71 -8.38
C GLY A 115 13.55 14.39 -7.97
N ASP A 116 12.40 13.80 -8.28
CA ASP A 116 11.11 14.33 -7.81
C ASP A 116 10.99 14.14 -6.29
N ARG A 117 10.23 15.08 -5.66
CA ARG A 117 9.85 14.97 -4.26
C ARG A 117 8.53 14.22 -4.15
N ILE A 118 8.45 13.27 -3.20
CA ILE A 118 7.23 12.58 -2.80
C ILE A 118 6.96 12.76 -1.31
N GLY A 119 5.68 12.72 -0.93
CA GLY A 119 5.26 12.72 0.47
C GLY A 119 4.81 11.33 0.91
N ALA A 120 5.03 10.94 2.18
CA ALA A 120 4.48 9.70 2.69
C ALA A 120 3.98 9.79 4.15
N CYS A 121 3.01 8.92 4.48
CA CYS A 121 2.50 8.75 5.84
C CYS A 121 2.49 7.26 6.19
N PHE A 122 3.26 6.87 7.22
CA PHE A 122 3.47 5.49 7.64
C PHE A 122 2.84 5.24 9.00
N SER A 123 1.93 4.27 9.05
CA SER A 123 1.19 3.93 10.28
C SER A 123 1.88 2.90 11.18
N ALA A 124 3.07 2.42 10.82
CA ALA A 124 3.76 1.31 11.48
C ALA A 124 2.98 -0.03 11.51
N SER A 125 1.75 -0.05 11.00
CA SER A 125 0.91 -1.27 10.98
C SER A 125 1.38 -2.31 9.97
N PHE A 126 2.13 -1.87 8.94
CA PHE A 126 2.74 -2.71 7.92
C PHE A 126 4.21 -2.33 7.72
N PRO A 127 5.08 -2.59 8.72
CA PRO A 127 6.48 -2.14 8.66
C PRO A 127 7.23 -2.62 7.40
N GLY A 128 6.88 -3.80 6.86
CA GLY A 128 7.44 -4.26 5.61
C GLY A 128 7.07 -3.39 4.41
N VAL A 129 5.83 -2.89 4.35
CA VAL A 129 5.40 -1.98 3.28
C VAL A 129 5.99 -0.57 3.48
N ASP A 130 6.06 -0.08 4.73
CA ASP A 130 6.70 1.19 5.06
C ASP A 130 8.16 1.21 4.57
N LEU A 131 8.94 0.16 4.92
CA LEU A 131 10.32 -0.02 4.47
C LEU A 131 10.41 -0.24 2.95
N ALA A 132 9.43 -0.90 2.33
CA ALA A 132 9.38 -1.13 0.89
C ALA A 132 9.24 0.18 0.11
N VAL A 133 8.43 1.13 0.59
CA VAL A 133 8.30 2.47 -0.01
C VAL A 133 9.62 3.24 0.10
N LEU A 134 10.31 3.16 1.24
CA LEU A 134 11.63 3.78 1.40
C LEU A 134 12.67 3.17 0.45
N CYS A 135 12.68 1.84 0.29
CA CYS A 135 13.55 1.18 -0.67
C CYS A 135 13.25 1.57 -2.13
N ALA A 136 11.98 1.75 -2.47
CA ALA A 136 11.59 2.24 -3.79
C ALA A 136 12.08 3.67 -4.02
N ALA A 137 11.92 4.57 -3.04
CA ALA A 137 12.41 5.95 -3.11
C ALA A 137 13.94 5.99 -3.26
N GLU A 138 14.67 5.17 -2.50
CA GLU A 138 16.13 5.07 -2.59
C GLU A 138 16.60 4.63 -3.99
N ILE A 139 16.02 3.57 -4.55
CA ILE A 139 16.39 3.03 -5.87
C ILE A 139 16.03 3.99 -6.99
N MET A 140 14.88 4.68 -6.90
CA MET A 140 14.44 5.66 -7.90
C MET A 140 15.14 7.03 -7.75
N GLY A 141 15.94 7.23 -6.71
CA GLY A 141 16.63 8.51 -6.44
C GLY A 141 15.64 9.65 -6.16
N LEU A 142 14.63 9.40 -5.34
CA LEU A 142 13.59 10.38 -4.98
C LEU A 142 13.95 11.12 -3.69
N ASP A 143 13.50 12.38 -3.59
CA ASP A 143 13.44 13.11 -2.34
C ASP A 143 12.14 12.73 -1.62
N ILE A 144 12.22 12.06 -0.47
CA ILE A 144 11.05 11.62 0.28
C ILE A 144 10.94 12.33 1.63
N GLU A 145 9.82 13.05 1.82
CA GLU A 145 9.43 13.63 3.09
C GLU A 145 8.30 12.80 3.70
N TYR A 146 8.48 12.29 4.93
CA TYR A 146 7.52 11.36 5.49
C TYR A 146 7.32 11.46 7.00
N SER A 147 6.11 11.12 7.44
CA SER A 147 5.75 10.96 8.83
C SER A 147 5.64 9.48 9.21
N VAL A 148 6.02 9.16 10.45
CA VAL A 148 5.98 7.80 11.00
C VAL A 148 5.23 7.80 12.31
N SER A 149 4.28 6.89 12.48
CA SER A 149 3.63 6.61 13.76
C SER A 149 4.38 5.53 14.53
N ILE A 150 4.35 5.61 15.88
CA ILE A 150 4.83 4.56 16.77
C ILE A 150 3.74 3.51 17.00
N GLY A 151 2.54 3.95 17.39
CA GLY A 151 1.40 3.07 17.59
C GLY A 151 1.01 2.35 16.33
N SER A 152 0.78 1.07 16.46
CA SER A 152 0.45 0.21 15.31
C SER A 152 -0.60 -0.83 15.65
N SER A 153 -1.18 -1.45 14.65
CA SER A 153 -2.06 -2.59 14.89
C SER A 153 -1.25 -3.83 15.32
N ASN A 154 -1.94 -4.83 15.90
CA ASN A 154 -1.35 -6.12 16.28
C ASN A 154 -0.45 -6.68 15.17
N TYR A 155 0.62 -7.34 15.54
CA TYR A 155 1.62 -7.90 14.62
C TYR A 155 2.23 -6.89 13.62
N GLY A 156 2.03 -5.58 13.81
CA GLY A 156 2.77 -4.52 13.12
C GLY A 156 4.11 -4.26 13.82
N ALA A 157 4.65 -3.03 13.73
CA ALA A 157 5.83 -2.63 14.50
C ALA A 157 5.48 -2.29 15.97
N ASN A 158 4.59 -3.08 16.58
CA ASN A 158 4.06 -2.88 17.92
C ASN A 158 4.91 -3.55 19.03
N LEU A 159 6.22 -3.55 18.88
CA LEU A 159 7.17 -4.00 19.91
C LEU A 159 7.81 -2.77 20.53
N PRO A 160 7.44 -2.35 21.79
CA PRO A 160 7.97 -1.12 22.40
C PRO A 160 9.49 -1.07 22.46
N GLY A 161 10.14 -2.22 22.58
CA GLY A 161 11.60 -2.33 22.55
C GLY A 161 12.24 -2.16 21.17
N TYR A 162 11.48 -2.14 20.06
CA TYR A 162 11.99 -1.97 18.70
C TYR A 162 10.91 -1.53 17.73
N VAL A 163 10.63 -0.24 17.67
CA VAL A 163 9.57 0.38 16.87
C VAL A 163 10.04 0.79 15.47
N LEU A 164 9.11 1.13 14.57
CA LEU A 164 9.40 1.44 13.16
C LEU A 164 10.47 2.55 12.98
N PRO A 165 10.50 3.66 13.72
CA PRO A 165 11.59 4.63 13.62
C PRO A 165 12.99 4.02 13.85
N GLU A 166 13.11 3.09 14.81
CA GLU A 166 14.36 2.38 15.08
C GLU A 166 14.72 1.36 14.00
N MET A 167 13.72 0.73 13.38
CA MET A 167 13.93 -0.14 12.20
C MET A 167 14.51 0.65 11.03
N ILE A 168 13.98 1.85 10.77
CA ILE A 168 14.49 2.77 9.75
C ILE A 168 15.92 3.22 10.09
N LEU A 169 16.17 3.61 11.34
CA LEU A 169 17.52 3.97 11.81
C LEU A 169 18.51 2.80 11.65
N THR A 170 18.08 1.56 11.91
CA THR A 170 18.90 0.37 11.69
C THR A 170 19.31 0.23 10.22
N ALA A 171 18.37 0.39 9.30
CA ALA A 171 18.64 0.34 7.87
C ALA A 171 19.54 1.50 7.41
N ASN A 172 19.36 2.70 7.96
CA ASN A 172 20.22 3.86 7.69
C ASN A 172 21.65 3.62 8.20
N ARG A 173 21.83 3.16 9.42
CA ARG A 173 23.15 2.82 9.99
C ARG A 173 23.87 1.70 9.22
N ALA A 174 23.12 0.81 8.60
CA ALA A 174 23.66 -0.22 7.73
C ALA A 174 24.03 0.32 6.32
N GLY A 175 23.77 1.60 6.02
CA GLY A 175 24.01 2.20 4.71
C GLY A 175 23.06 1.73 3.61
N LEU A 176 21.90 1.18 3.99
CA LEU A 176 20.87 0.65 3.06
C LEU A 176 19.82 1.69 2.72
N LEU A 177 19.53 2.64 3.62
CA LEU A 177 18.63 3.77 3.41
C LEU A 177 19.37 5.07 3.74
N SER A 178 19.19 6.10 2.91
CA SER A 178 19.84 7.41 3.09
C SER A 178 19.04 8.35 4.00
N THR A 179 17.73 8.13 4.13
CA THR A 179 16.80 9.04 4.83
C THR A 179 16.45 8.55 6.23
N LEU A 180 16.13 9.51 7.12
CA LEU A 180 15.56 9.27 8.45
C LEU A 180 14.22 9.99 8.56
N PRO A 181 13.28 9.52 9.42
CA PRO A 181 12.00 10.18 9.58
C PRO A 181 12.17 11.61 10.12
N GLN A 182 11.55 12.56 9.45
CA GLN A 182 11.54 13.97 9.87
C GLN A 182 10.46 14.23 10.92
N LEU A 183 9.45 13.38 10.97
CA LEU A 183 8.28 13.54 11.78
C LEU A 183 7.88 12.20 12.39
N ILE A 184 8.01 12.08 13.70
CA ILE A 184 7.64 10.88 14.46
C ILE A 184 6.55 11.26 15.45
N THR A 185 5.41 10.57 15.42
CA THR A 185 4.30 10.80 16.35
C THR A 185 3.88 9.52 17.06
N MET A 186 3.08 9.65 18.10
CA MET A 186 2.53 8.47 18.78
C MET A 186 1.58 7.68 17.88
N GLY A 187 0.92 8.34 16.90
CA GLY A 187 -0.10 7.69 16.06
C GLY A 187 -1.37 7.38 16.85
N GLY A 188 -2.19 6.46 16.32
CA GLY A 188 -3.47 6.14 16.94
C GLY A 188 -4.47 7.30 16.91
N ASP A 189 -5.46 7.26 17.81
CA ASP A 189 -6.45 8.32 17.90
C ASP A 189 -5.79 9.63 18.34
N GLY A 190 -6.27 10.73 17.76
CA GLY A 190 -5.68 12.05 17.98
C GLY A 190 -4.25 12.22 17.51
N ASP A 191 -3.65 11.20 16.85
CA ASP A 191 -2.20 11.13 16.57
C ASP A 191 -1.32 11.20 17.85
N ALA A 192 -1.97 11.04 18.99
CA ALA A 192 -1.42 11.15 20.35
C ALA A 192 -1.32 9.80 21.09
N GLY A 193 -1.75 8.72 20.44
CA GLY A 193 -1.75 7.38 21.03
C GLY A 193 -2.93 7.10 21.97
N GLU A 194 -4.01 7.91 21.94
CA GLU A 194 -5.11 7.84 22.90
C GLU A 194 -5.77 6.45 22.96
N ASN A 195 -5.77 5.69 21.86
CA ASN A 195 -6.29 4.33 21.78
C ASN A 195 -5.20 3.24 21.88
N MET A 196 -4.01 3.55 22.38
CA MET A 196 -3.02 2.52 22.73
C MET A 196 -3.51 1.69 23.92
N MET A 197 -3.23 0.38 23.90
CA MET A 197 -3.71 -0.55 24.92
C MET A 197 -3.29 -0.13 26.33
N ALA A 198 -2.06 0.38 26.51
CA ALA A 198 -1.60 0.89 27.80
C ALA A 198 -2.51 1.97 28.38
N TYR A 199 -2.91 2.96 27.58
CA TYR A 199 -3.78 4.05 28.02
C TYR A 199 -5.24 3.64 28.14
N MET A 200 -5.71 2.75 27.26
CA MET A 200 -7.08 2.23 27.32
C MET A 200 -7.32 1.36 28.57
N LEU A 201 -6.31 0.61 28.98
CA LEU A 201 -6.38 -0.28 30.16
C LEU A 201 -5.88 0.38 31.43
N GLU A 202 -5.33 1.61 31.35
CA GLU A 202 -4.72 2.33 32.46
C GLU A 202 -3.65 1.48 33.19
N ASP A 203 -2.90 0.68 32.42
CA ASP A 203 -1.87 -0.21 32.96
C ASP A 203 -0.58 0.56 33.22
N GLU A 204 -0.21 0.70 34.49
CA GLU A 204 0.97 1.48 34.91
C GLU A 204 2.30 0.89 34.40
N GLU A 205 2.38 -0.43 34.23
CA GLU A 205 3.59 -1.09 33.72
C GLU A 205 3.76 -0.83 32.23
N ASP A 206 2.69 -0.97 31.46
CA ASP A 206 2.65 -0.66 30.03
C ASP A 206 2.89 0.83 29.74
N ILE A 207 2.35 1.74 30.56
CA ILE A 207 2.60 3.18 30.45
C ILE A 207 4.08 3.49 30.66
N ARG A 208 4.71 2.86 31.68
CA ARG A 208 6.15 3.00 31.91
C ARG A 208 6.99 2.46 30.75
N GLU A 209 6.59 1.34 30.14
CA GLU A 209 7.26 0.82 28.94
C GLU A 209 7.23 1.83 27.78
N ILE A 210 6.12 2.58 27.61
CA ILE A 210 6.03 3.67 26.64
C ILE A 210 6.99 4.81 27.00
N GLU A 211 7.08 5.21 28.27
CA GLU A 211 8.01 6.26 28.72
C GLU A 211 9.48 5.86 28.48
N GLU A 212 9.84 4.62 28.78
CA GLU A 212 11.17 4.07 28.51
C GLU A 212 11.48 4.02 27.00
N MET A 213 10.50 3.65 26.18
CA MET A 213 10.61 3.70 24.73
C MET A 213 10.87 5.13 24.24
N GLN A 214 10.12 6.11 24.73
CA GLN A 214 10.29 7.51 24.35
C GLN A 214 11.67 8.05 24.77
N ALA A 215 12.14 7.71 25.97
CA ALA A 215 13.47 8.09 26.42
C ALA A 215 14.56 7.50 25.50
N ARG A 216 14.44 6.23 25.16
CA ARG A 216 15.36 5.56 24.23
C ARG A 216 15.36 6.18 22.85
N LEU A 217 14.19 6.50 22.28
CA LEU A 217 14.11 7.19 20.99
C LEU A 217 14.82 8.54 21.02
N ASN A 218 14.67 9.30 22.10
CA ASN A 218 15.37 10.58 22.29
C ASN A 218 16.90 10.40 22.35
N GLU A 219 17.39 9.37 23.04
CA GLU A 219 18.82 9.02 23.07
C GLU A 219 19.38 8.65 21.71
N GLU A 220 18.56 8.02 20.86
CA GLU A 220 18.89 7.67 19.47
C GLU A 220 18.79 8.85 18.49
N GLY A 221 18.34 10.02 18.95
CA GLY A 221 18.11 11.20 18.12
C GLY A 221 16.81 11.16 17.32
N LEU A 222 15.88 10.28 17.68
CA LEU A 222 14.57 10.10 17.06
C LEU A 222 13.51 10.85 17.91
N PHE A 223 13.38 12.15 17.69
CA PHE A 223 12.53 12.99 18.54
C PHE A 223 11.05 12.90 18.15
N LEU A 224 10.20 12.66 19.14
CA LEU A 224 8.76 12.71 18.97
C LEU A 224 8.28 14.13 18.77
N THR A 225 7.44 14.31 17.77
CA THR A 225 6.68 15.53 17.57
C THR A 225 5.32 15.40 18.25
N HIS A 226 5.01 16.36 19.13
CA HIS A 226 3.72 16.43 19.78
C HIS A 226 2.86 17.47 19.07
N TYR A 227 1.76 17.03 18.47
CA TYR A 227 0.74 17.91 17.92
C TYR A 227 -0.29 18.23 18.99
N SER A 228 -0.63 19.50 19.13
CA SER A 228 -1.59 19.97 20.13
C SER A 228 -2.64 20.92 19.56
N GLN A 229 -2.64 21.11 18.24
CA GLN A 229 -3.48 22.11 17.59
C GLN A 229 -4.75 21.54 16.95
N GLY A 230 -4.94 20.22 17.02
CA GLY A 230 -6.09 19.50 16.48
C GLY A 230 -5.89 19.02 15.06
N PHE A 231 -6.75 18.07 14.67
CA PHE A 231 -6.63 17.25 13.45
C PHE A 231 -6.33 18.05 12.18
N GLU A 232 -7.12 19.10 11.91
CA GLU A 232 -6.93 19.88 10.68
C GLU A 232 -5.59 20.61 10.64
N ALA A 233 -5.18 21.21 11.77
CA ALA A 233 -3.90 21.90 11.89
C ALA A 233 -2.73 20.93 11.70
N ASP A 234 -2.83 19.72 12.25
CA ASP A 234 -1.81 18.68 12.15
C ASP A 234 -1.67 18.14 10.73
N VAL A 235 -2.79 17.99 10.01
CA VAL A 235 -2.79 17.64 8.58
C VAL A 235 -2.14 18.74 7.75
N LEU A 236 -2.48 20.01 8.00
CA LEU A 236 -1.91 21.15 7.27
C LEU A 236 -0.40 21.34 7.55
N ASP A 237 0.06 21.09 8.78
CA ASP A 237 1.50 21.11 9.11
C ASP A 237 2.27 20.06 8.30
N ARG A 238 1.74 18.84 8.19
CA ARG A 238 2.35 17.79 7.36
C ARG A 238 2.43 18.20 5.89
N MET A 239 1.35 18.75 5.35
CA MET A 239 1.33 19.25 3.97
C MET A 239 2.36 20.36 3.76
N ALA A 240 2.48 21.29 4.71
CA ALA A 240 3.47 22.36 4.64
C ALA A 240 4.91 21.85 4.66
N ARG A 241 5.20 20.80 5.44
CA ARG A 241 6.53 20.14 5.48
C ARG A 241 6.84 19.40 4.19
N MET A 242 5.87 18.64 3.67
CA MET A 242 6.02 17.89 2.41
C MET A 242 6.19 18.84 1.22
N GLY A 243 5.55 20.02 1.26
CA GLY A 243 5.62 21.02 0.17
C GLY A 243 4.98 20.52 -1.13
N ASP A 244 5.56 20.91 -2.25
CA ASP A 244 5.13 20.48 -3.58
C ASP A 244 5.68 19.07 -3.86
N ILE A 245 4.78 18.09 -3.99
CA ILE A 245 5.12 16.69 -4.20
C ILE A 245 4.52 16.15 -5.50
N ALA A 246 5.25 15.26 -6.16
CA ALA A 246 4.81 14.58 -7.40
C ALA A 246 3.80 13.46 -7.12
N ALA A 247 3.86 12.83 -5.94
CA ALA A 247 2.91 11.81 -5.50
C ALA A 247 2.87 11.75 -3.96
N PHE A 248 1.74 11.31 -3.41
CA PHE A 248 1.59 11.02 -1.99
C PHE A 248 1.39 9.53 -1.75
N VAL A 249 2.10 8.96 -0.77
CA VAL A 249 2.00 7.53 -0.40
C VAL A 249 1.42 7.41 0.99
N ASN A 250 0.29 6.72 1.13
CA ASN A 250 -0.31 6.39 2.42
C ASN A 250 -0.19 4.89 2.68
N VAL A 251 0.48 4.51 3.77
CA VAL A 251 0.61 3.12 4.20
C VAL A 251 -0.16 2.91 5.50
N GLY A 252 -1.11 1.97 5.46
CA GLY A 252 -1.96 1.64 6.60
C GLY A 252 -3.09 2.63 6.85
N GLY A 253 -3.68 2.54 8.05
CA GLY A 253 -4.90 3.26 8.45
C GLY A 253 -4.64 4.46 9.37
N ASN A 254 -3.52 5.17 9.23
CA ASN A 254 -3.24 6.37 10.04
C ASN A 254 -4.35 7.41 9.87
N ILE A 255 -4.84 7.95 11.00
CA ILE A 255 -6.00 8.87 11.00
C ILE A 255 -5.72 10.17 10.22
N LEU A 256 -4.51 10.71 10.28
CA LEU A 256 -4.16 11.93 9.54
C LEU A 256 -3.99 11.66 8.04
N GLY A 257 -3.56 10.46 7.68
CA GLY A 257 -3.53 10.01 6.29
C GLY A 257 -4.92 9.81 5.72
N MET A 258 -5.75 9.00 6.40
CA MET A 258 -7.09 8.61 5.94
C MET A 258 -8.12 9.72 6.08
N GLY A 259 -8.10 10.44 7.19
CA GLY A 259 -9.20 11.31 7.60
C GLY A 259 -10.29 10.59 8.40
N ASP A 260 -11.23 11.38 8.92
CA ASP A 260 -12.46 10.92 9.60
C ASP A 260 -13.68 11.36 8.80
N THR A 261 -13.77 10.89 7.55
CA THR A 261 -14.83 11.20 6.60
C THR A 261 -15.50 9.92 6.09
N ASP A 262 -16.73 10.02 5.60
CA ASP A 262 -17.42 8.90 4.95
C ASP A 262 -16.68 8.43 3.68
N ALA A 263 -15.90 9.29 3.04
CA ALA A 263 -15.09 8.95 1.87
C ALA A 263 -13.90 8.06 2.23
N ALA A 264 -13.30 8.25 3.40
CA ALA A 264 -12.13 7.50 3.87
C ALA A 264 -12.37 5.98 3.89
N VAL A 265 -13.60 5.55 4.19
CA VAL A 265 -13.99 4.13 4.23
C VAL A 265 -14.00 3.49 2.84
N ASN A 266 -14.12 4.30 1.78
CA ASN A 266 -14.31 3.86 0.39
C ASN A 266 -13.12 4.17 -0.52
N PHE A 267 -11.96 4.54 0.03
CA PHE A 267 -10.78 4.78 -0.81
C PHE A 267 -10.38 3.53 -1.60
N GLY A 268 -10.08 3.75 -2.88
CA GLY A 268 -9.44 2.72 -3.71
C GLY A 268 -8.11 2.27 -3.13
N GLN A 269 -7.66 1.08 -3.52
CA GLN A 269 -6.34 0.59 -3.14
C GLN A 269 -5.36 0.76 -4.31
N GLY A 270 -4.06 0.88 -4.00
CA GLY A 270 -3.04 1.13 -5.00
C GLY A 270 -3.05 2.58 -5.49
N LEU A 271 -2.75 2.77 -6.76
CA LEU A 271 -2.69 4.11 -7.37
C LEU A 271 -4.09 4.68 -7.60
N MET A 272 -4.36 5.82 -7.00
CA MET A 272 -5.56 6.62 -7.20
C MET A 272 -5.22 7.86 -8.03
N ALA A 273 -5.98 8.06 -9.10
CA ALA A 273 -5.88 9.28 -9.91
C ALA A 273 -6.43 10.48 -9.15
N PRO A 274 -5.93 11.71 -9.47
CA PRO A 274 -6.50 12.93 -8.94
C PRO A 274 -8.02 12.98 -9.04
N ALA A 275 -8.67 13.48 -8.00
CA ALA A 275 -10.11 13.58 -7.88
C ALA A 275 -10.47 14.92 -7.21
N ASP A 276 -11.73 15.29 -7.24
CA ASP A 276 -12.23 16.52 -6.59
C ASP A 276 -13.17 16.15 -5.41
N PRO A 277 -12.63 15.58 -4.31
CA PRO A 277 -13.42 15.30 -3.13
C PRO A 277 -13.78 16.60 -2.43
N ARG A 278 -14.91 16.58 -1.71
CA ARG A 278 -15.30 17.71 -0.88
C ARG A 278 -14.39 17.76 0.36
N ILE A 279 -13.53 18.78 0.42
CA ILE A 279 -12.62 18.99 1.55
C ILE A 279 -13.32 19.64 2.73
N GLY A 280 -13.09 19.12 3.93
CA GLY A 280 -13.59 19.63 5.20
C GLY A 280 -12.58 19.49 6.33
N PRO A 281 -12.91 19.92 7.55
CA PRO A 281 -12.01 19.87 8.71
C PRO A 281 -11.54 18.44 9.08
N LYS A 282 -12.30 17.42 8.68
CA LYS A 282 -11.99 16.00 8.93
C LYS A 282 -11.31 15.30 7.76
N SER A 283 -11.07 16.00 6.64
CA SER A 283 -10.39 15.43 5.47
C SER A 283 -8.91 15.23 5.74
N GLY A 284 -8.43 13.99 5.56
CA GLY A 284 -7.03 13.61 5.71
C GLY A 284 -6.15 13.97 4.52
N LEU A 285 -4.88 13.57 4.60
CA LEU A 285 -3.90 13.84 3.55
C LEU A 285 -4.29 13.24 2.20
N VAL A 286 -4.88 12.04 2.18
CA VAL A 286 -5.34 11.38 0.95
C VAL A 286 -6.32 12.25 0.18
N GLU A 287 -7.41 12.71 0.83
CA GLU A 287 -8.41 13.56 0.16
C GLU A 287 -7.82 14.89 -0.30
N ARG A 288 -7.01 15.52 0.56
CA ARG A 288 -6.41 16.83 0.27
C ARG A 288 -5.46 16.77 -0.92
N TYR A 289 -4.58 15.77 -0.99
CA TYR A 289 -3.68 15.63 -2.13
C TYR A 289 -4.41 15.28 -3.42
N LEU A 290 -5.42 14.40 -3.38
CA LEU A 290 -6.27 14.14 -4.54
C LEU A 290 -6.94 15.42 -5.06
N SER A 291 -7.43 16.30 -4.16
CA SER A 291 -8.06 17.57 -4.54
C SER A 291 -7.09 18.60 -5.13
N LEU A 292 -5.80 18.51 -4.80
CA LEU A 292 -4.74 19.33 -5.36
C LEU A 292 -4.21 18.81 -6.70
N GLY A 293 -4.77 17.72 -7.21
CA GLY A 293 -4.31 17.12 -8.47
C GLY A 293 -3.07 16.23 -8.31
N VAL A 294 -2.70 15.87 -7.09
CA VAL A 294 -1.58 14.98 -6.79
C VAL A 294 -2.08 13.53 -6.77
N PRO A 295 -1.47 12.60 -7.54
CA PRO A 295 -1.81 11.18 -7.46
C PRO A 295 -1.46 10.61 -6.08
N VAL A 296 -2.31 9.71 -5.58
CA VAL A 296 -2.12 9.07 -4.27
C VAL A 296 -1.95 7.57 -4.44
N ILE A 297 -0.95 7.01 -3.78
CA ILE A 297 -0.72 5.56 -3.67
C ILE A 297 -1.17 5.13 -2.28
N HIS A 298 -2.28 4.38 -2.21
CA HIS A 298 -2.89 3.95 -0.95
C HIS A 298 -2.68 2.45 -0.71
N LEU A 299 -1.92 2.08 0.33
CA LEU A 299 -1.47 0.73 0.63
C LEU A 299 -2.01 0.28 2.00
N LEU A 300 -3.27 -0.16 2.03
CA LEU A 300 -3.95 -0.61 3.25
C LEU A 300 -4.51 -2.03 3.12
N ASN A 301 -5.29 -2.31 2.10
CA ASN A 301 -5.90 -3.62 1.91
C ASN A 301 -4.92 -4.57 1.19
N ILE A 302 -4.02 -5.16 1.97
CA ILE A 302 -2.95 -6.05 1.46
C ILE A 302 -3.52 -7.18 0.59
N LYS A 303 -4.65 -7.79 1.00
CA LYS A 303 -5.28 -8.88 0.24
C LYS A 303 -5.76 -8.43 -1.14
N GLN A 304 -6.37 -7.26 -1.23
CA GLN A 304 -6.81 -6.69 -2.50
C GLN A 304 -5.62 -6.34 -3.39
N LEU A 305 -4.60 -5.67 -2.83
CA LEU A 305 -3.37 -5.35 -3.55
C LEU A 305 -2.71 -6.59 -4.16
N CYS A 306 -2.62 -7.67 -3.38
CA CYS A 306 -2.09 -8.96 -3.87
C CYS A 306 -2.94 -9.54 -5.01
N ALA A 307 -4.26 -9.52 -4.87
CA ALA A 307 -5.18 -10.06 -5.89
C ALA A 307 -5.08 -9.28 -7.22
N GLU A 308 -4.93 -7.96 -7.17
CA GLU A 308 -4.87 -7.09 -8.34
C GLU A 308 -3.49 -7.11 -9.02
N THR A 309 -2.41 -7.30 -8.26
CA THR A 309 -1.04 -7.18 -8.76
C THR A 309 -0.34 -8.52 -8.98
N GLY A 310 -0.91 -9.60 -8.44
CA GLY A 310 -0.34 -10.94 -8.54
C GLY A 310 0.84 -11.19 -7.58
N ILE A 311 0.94 -10.41 -6.51
CA ILE A 311 1.79 -10.73 -5.36
C ILE A 311 1.15 -11.93 -4.64
N PRO A 312 1.92 -12.97 -4.26
CA PRO A 312 1.40 -14.08 -3.49
C PRO A 312 0.86 -13.63 -2.13
N TYR A 313 -0.39 -13.99 -1.81
CA TYR A 313 -0.98 -13.70 -0.50
C TYR A 313 -0.75 -14.86 0.47
N ASP A 314 -0.17 -14.57 1.62
CA ASP A 314 0.18 -15.50 2.69
C ASP A 314 0.94 -16.77 2.21
N PRO A 315 2.05 -16.60 1.44
CA PRO A 315 2.77 -17.72 0.88
C PRO A 315 3.47 -18.55 1.98
N VAL A 316 3.64 -19.84 1.72
CA VAL A 316 4.37 -20.76 2.62
C VAL A 316 5.88 -20.76 2.38
N THR A 317 6.33 -20.20 1.26
CA THR A 317 7.74 -20.03 0.90
C THR A 317 7.97 -18.62 0.42
N LEU A 318 9.16 -18.07 0.71
CA LEU A 318 9.52 -16.71 0.29
C LEU A 318 9.63 -16.66 -1.24
N PRO A 319 8.87 -15.77 -1.91
CA PRO A 319 8.99 -15.56 -3.35
C PRO A 319 10.36 -14.95 -3.71
N GLU A 320 10.91 -15.36 -4.85
CA GLU A 320 12.08 -14.69 -5.40
C GLU A 320 11.70 -13.40 -6.14
N PRO A 321 12.48 -12.31 -6.00
CA PRO A 321 12.27 -11.09 -6.78
C PRO A 321 12.24 -11.36 -8.29
N GLY A 322 11.31 -10.69 -9.00
CA GLY A 322 11.18 -10.82 -10.46
C GLY A 322 10.19 -11.88 -10.95
N ILE A 323 9.67 -12.75 -10.07
CA ILE A 323 8.83 -13.89 -10.48
C ILE A 323 7.34 -13.58 -10.38
N SER A 324 6.89 -12.88 -9.35
CA SER A 324 5.48 -12.63 -9.09
C SER A 324 4.79 -11.80 -10.18
N GLY A 325 3.45 -11.73 -10.12
CA GLY A 325 2.64 -10.99 -11.11
C GLY A 325 2.96 -9.51 -11.18
N VAL A 326 3.44 -8.91 -10.08
CA VAL A 326 3.70 -7.48 -9.96
C VAL A 326 4.65 -6.92 -11.03
N TYR A 327 5.62 -7.72 -11.49
CA TYR A 327 6.63 -7.33 -12.49
C TYR A 327 6.12 -7.34 -13.93
N TYR A 328 4.86 -7.71 -14.15
CA TYR A 328 4.32 -7.95 -15.48
C TYR A 328 2.98 -7.27 -15.67
N HIS A 329 2.66 -6.97 -16.91
CA HIS A 329 1.31 -6.68 -17.34
C HIS A 329 0.85 -7.68 -18.40
N ARG A 330 -0.46 -7.77 -18.61
CA ARG A 330 -1.01 -8.52 -19.73
C ARG A 330 -1.13 -7.60 -20.94
N ASP A 331 -0.43 -7.95 -22.00
CA ASP A 331 -0.58 -7.32 -23.31
C ASP A 331 -1.51 -8.15 -24.17
N TYR A 332 -2.55 -7.50 -24.72
CA TYR A 332 -3.56 -8.12 -25.54
C TYR A 332 -3.37 -7.70 -27.00
N SER A 333 -3.37 -8.69 -27.92
CA SER A 333 -3.25 -8.42 -29.35
C SER A 333 -4.39 -7.49 -29.84
N ARG A 334 -4.01 -6.27 -30.23
CA ARG A 334 -4.97 -5.30 -30.83
C ARG A 334 -5.70 -5.88 -32.05
N LEU A 335 -4.99 -6.71 -32.83
CA LEU A 335 -5.58 -7.42 -33.98
C LEU A 335 -6.65 -8.42 -33.53
N ALA A 336 -6.35 -9.23 -32.49
CA ALA A 336 -7.32 -10.20 -31.94
C ALA A 336 -8.56 -9.47 -31.39
N ILE A 337 -8.36 -8.38 -30.67
CA ILE A 337 -9.46 -7.54 -30.17
C ILE A 337 -10.29 -7.00 -31.35
N GLY A 338 -9.64 -6.45 -32.36
CA GLY A 338 -10.32 -5.92 -33.58
C GLY A 338 -11.12 -6.98 -34.31
N LEU A 339 -10.57 -8.19 -34.50
CA LEU A 339 -11.27 -9.32 -35.14
C LEU A 339 -12.48 -9.79 -34.34
N VAL A 340 -12.38 -9.83 -33.01
CA VAL A 340 -13.49 -10.17 -32.12
C VAL A 340 -14.62 -9.15 -32.23
N PHE A 341 -14.29 -7.85 -32.18
CA PHE A 341 -15.30 -6.79 -32.33
C PHE A 341 -15.93 -6.80 -33.73
N ALA A 342 -15.16 -7.00 -34.81
CA ALA A 342 -15.66 -7.11 -36.16
C ALA A 342 -16.59 -8.32 -36.31
N GLY A 343 -16.21 -9.48 -35.79
CA GLY A 343 -17.05 -10.68 -35.79
C GLY A 343 -18.37 -10.50 -35.04
N ALA A 344 -18.33 -9.88 -33.86
CA ALA A 344 -19.51 -9.56 -33.08
C ALA A 344 -20.44 -8.58 -33.83
N ALA A 345 -19.89 -7.55 -34.46
CA ALA A 345 -20.67 -6.59 -35.28
C ALA A 345 -21.35 -7.27 -36.47
N ILE A 346 -20.62 -8.14 -37.19
CA ILE A 346 -21.16 -8.92 -38.31
C ILE A 346 -22.29 -9.85 -37.82
N ALA A 347 -22.12 -10.53 -36.73
CA ALA A 347 -23.12 -11.40 -36.13
C ALA A 347 -24.40 -10.62 -35.76
N ILE A 348 -24.26 -9.45 -35.13
CA ILE A 348 -25.40 -8.58 -34.79
C ILE A 348 -26.14 -8.10 -36.07
N LEU A 349 -25.40 -7.67 -37.09
CA LEU A 349 -25.99 -7.24 -38.37
C LEU A 349 -26.73 -8.39 -39.06
N ALA A 350 -26.13 -9.59 -39.13
CA ALA A 350 -26.77 -10.77 -39.72
C ALA A 350 -28.08 -11.12 -38.99
N ILE A 351 -28.07 -11.07 -37.68
CA ILE A 351 -29.26 -11.29 -36.83
C ILE A 351 -30.34 -10.24 -37.13
N GLN A 352 -29.97 -8.98 -37.27
CA GLN A 352 -30.93 -7.90 -37.58
C GLN A 352 -31.54 -8.09 -38.95
N LEU A 353 -30.74 -8.42 -39.98
CA LEU A 353 -31.21 -8.69 -41.33
C LEU A 353 -32.17 -9.88 -41.41
N LEU A 354 -31.81 -11.00 -40.82
CA LEU A 354 -32.66 -12.19 -40.74
C LEU A 354 -33.99 -11.93 -39.99
N SER A 355 -33.95 -11.04 -38.98
CA SER A 355 -35.15 -10.66 -38.26
C SER A 355 -36.09 -9.73 -39.07
N ARG A 356 -35.55 -8.94 -40.01
CA ARG A 356 -36.32 -8.10 -40.92
C ARG A 356 -36.99 -8.94 -42.02
N GLN A 357 -36.26 -9.86 -42.67
CA GLN A 357 -36.82 -10.75 -43.68
C GLN A 357 -37.99 -11.60 -43.17
N LYS A 358 -37.94 -12.04 -41.89
CA LYS A 358 -39.06 -12.76 -41.24
C LYS A 358 -40.25 -11.89 -40.84
N ARG A 359 -40.18 -10.56 -41.00
CA ARG A 359 -41.32 -9.65 -40.76
C ARG A 359 -42.04 -9.27 -42.05
N GLU A 360 -41.36 -9.46 -43.19
CA GLU A 360 -41.88 -9.13 -44.53
C GLU A 360 -42.44 -10.36 -45.26
N ALA A 361 -42.18 -11.57 -44.76
CA ALA A 361 -42.79 -12.83 -45.17
C ALA A 361 -43.92 -13.26 -44.20
#